data_bc0f588614b58f2cd7743f09dca572b6
#
_entry.id   bc0f588614b58f2cd7743f09dca572b6
#
_cell.length_a   1.000
_cell.length_b   1.000
_cell.length_c   1.000
_cell.angle_alpha   90.00
_cell.angle_beta   90.00
_cell.angle_gamma   90.00
#
_symmetry.space_group_name_H-M   'P 1'
#
loop_
_entity.id
_entity.type
_entity.pdbx_description
1 polymer ?
#
loop_
_entity_poly.entity_id
_entity_poly.type
_entity_poly.pdbx_seq_one_letter_code
_entity_poly.pdbx_strand_id
1 'polypeptide(L)'
;MHLEPHGIIADVVTRDRPLILIVEDQSDLRHLYATQLSLSGFDVIEAENGAEAITETTDRTPDIVLMDLSLPVVDGWEATRRLKSDRRTSHIPVLALTAHDGAGELERATRAGCDWFVPKPCPPDALIVEIRRVLAGSRP
;
A
#
# COMPACT_ATOMS: atom_id res chain seq x y z
N MET A 1 14.62 9.53 25.99
CA MET A 1 14.12 9.46 26.08
C MET A 1 13.69 9.11 26.29
N HIS A 2 13.42 9.20 26.03
CA HIS A 2 12.78 9.01 26.15
C HIS A 2 12.49 8.93 26.21
N LEU A 3 12.75 9.00 26.26
CA LEU A 3 12.26 8.93 26.30
C LEU A 3 11.81 8.62 26.36
N GLU A 4 11.81 8.46 26.40
CA GLU A 4 11.24 8.16 26.30
C GLU A 4 10.96 7.82 26.08
N PRO A 5 11.04 7.63 26.52
CA PRO A 5 10.79 7.39 25.86
C PRO A 5 10.68 7.09 25.26
N HIS A 6 10.30 6.74 25.09
CA HIS A 6 9.96 6.85 24.15
C HIS A 6 9.80 7.47 23.71
N GLY A 7 10.33 7.37 23.83
CA GLY A 7 10.36 8.63 23.34
C GLY A 7 9.28 9.02 22.65
N ILE A 8 8.74 9.53 23.30
CA ILE A 8 7.72 9.85 22.53
C ILE A 8 7.63 11.22 22.32
N ILE A 9 7.79 11.51 21.18
CA ILE A 9 7.27 12.72 20.68
C ILE A 9 5.85 12.47 20.42
N ALA A 10 5.02 13.29 20.95
CA ALA A 10 3.62 13.01 21.08
C ALA A 10 2.96 12.62 19.79
N ASP A 11 3.35 13.23 18.69
CA ASP A 11 2.63 13.01 17.44
C ASP A 11 3.26 11.96 16.55
N VAL A 12 4.36 11.36 17.00
CA VAL A 12 5.06 10.39 16.18
C VAL A 12 4.70 8.99 16.62
N VAL A 13 4.16 8.23 15.70
CA VAL A 13 3.91 6.82 15.93
C VAL A 13 5.04 6.05 15.30
N THR A 14 5.84 5.39 16.15
CA THR A 14 6.87 4.51 15.66
C THR A 14 6.39 3.09 15.75
N ARG A 15 6.58 2.33 14.68
CA ARG A 15 6.23 0.93 14.62
C ARG A 15 7.48 0.11 14.47
N ASP A 16 7.62 -0.92 15.29
CA ASP A 16 8.73 -1.87 15.14
C ASP A 16 8.62 -2.60 13.83
N ARG A 17 7.39 -2.84 13.37
CA ARG A 17 7.12 -3.53 12.11
C ARG A 17 6.30 -2.59 11.23
N PRO A 18 6.75 -2.36 10.01
CA PRO A 18 5.93 -1.53 9.11
C PRO A 18 4.57 -2.15 8.88
N LEU A 19 3.55 -1.31 8.82
CA LEU A 19 2.18 -1.74 8.58
C LEU A 19 1.85 -1.59 7.10
N ILE A 20 1.40 -2.68 6.49
CA ILE A 20 1.08 -2.72 5.07
C ILE A 20 -0.40 -2.99 4.89
N LEU A 21 -1.05 -2.19 4.06
CA LEU A 21 -2.41 -2.47 3.64
C LEU A 21 -2.37 -3.15 2.29
N ILE A 22 -3.00 -4.32 2.19
CA ILE A 22 -3.14 -5.03 0.92
C ILE A 22 -4.56 -4.88 0.44
N VAL A 23 -4.74 -4.34 -0.77
CA VAL A 23 -6.05 -4.17 -1.38
C VAL A 23 -6.13 -5.08 -2.60
N GLU A 24 -6.90 -6.14 -2.48
CA GLU A 24 -7.01 -7.18 -3.48
C GLU A 24 -8.36 -7.87 -3.32
N ASP A 25 -9.14 -8.01 -4.40
CA ASP A 25 -10.46 -8.62 -4.30
C ASP A 25 -10.43 -10.15 -4.29
N GLN A 26 -9.39 -10.77 -4.83
CA GLN A 26 -9.26 -12.21 -4.80
C GLN A 26 -8.73 -12.66 -3.45
N SER A 27 -9.56 -13.31 -2.65
CA SER A 27 -9.21 -13.64 -1.27
C SER A 27 -8.01 -14.56 -1.17
N ASP A 28 -7.88 -15.54 -2.07
CA ASP A 28 -6.73 -16.46 -2.03
C ASP A 28 -5.42 -15.73 -2.25
N LEU A 29 -5.38 -14.83 -3.22
CA LEU A 29 -4.17 -14.06 -3.52
C LEU A 29 -3.89 -13.07 -2.39
N ARG A 30 -4.92 -12.40 -1.90
CA ARG A 30 -4.78 -11.47 -0.79
C ARG A 30 -4.20 -12.14 0.44
N HIS A 31 -4.72 -13.31 0.79
CA HIS A 31 -4.24 -14.06 1.96
C HIS A 31 -2.83 -14.59 1.74
N LEU A 32 -2.49 -14.98 0.52
CA LEU A 32 -1.13 -15.43 0.21
C LEU A 32 -0.13 -14.30 0.47
N TYR A 33 -0.41 -13.11 -0.05
CA TYR A 33 0.45 -11.96 0.19
C TYR A 33 0.51 -11.62 1.69
N ALA A 34 -0.63 -11.61 2.36
CA ALA A 34 -0.68 -11.28 3.78
C ALA A 34 0.19 -12.24 4.60
N THR A 35 0.11 -13.54 4.31
CA THR A 35 0.89 -14.54 5.03
C THR A 35 2.38 -14.35 4.78
N GLN A 36 2.78 -14.19 3.53
CA GLN A 36 4.20 -14.05 3.20
C GLN A 36 4.79 -12.76 3.78
N LEU A 37 4.03 -11.67 3.72
CA LEU A 37 4.50 -10.41 4.28
C LEU A 37 4.62 -10.48 5.79
N SER A 38 3.65 -11.14 6.46
CA SER A 38 3.72 -11.31 7.90
C SER A 38 4.95 -12.10 8.30
N LEU A 39 5.29 -13.13 7.55
CA LEU A 39 6.48 -13.94 7.80
C LEU A 39 7.77 -13.17 7.54
N SER A 40 7.69 -12.11 6.77
CA SER A 40 8.86 -11.32 6.38
C SER A 40 9.09 -10.08 7.25
N GLY A 41 8.33 -9.94 8.32
CA GLY A 41 8.57 -8.87 9.29
C GLY A 41 7.61 -7.69 9.20
N PHE A 42 6.52 -7.82 8.47
CA PHE A 42 5.53 -6.74 8.35
C PHE A 42 4.25 -7.07 9.10
N ASP A 43 3.57 -6.04 9.58
CA ASP A 43 2.18 -6.18 10.02
C ASP A 43 1.31 -5.88 8.82
N VAL A 44 0.18 -6.59 8.71
CA VAL A 44 -0.65 -6.52 7.51
C VAL A 44 -2.10 -6.30 7.88
N ILE A 45 -2.77 -5.41 7.13
CA ILE A 45 -4.22 -5.31 7.12
C ILE A 45 -4.69 -5.53 5.68
N GLU A 46 -5.92 -6.00 5.54
CA GLU A 46 -6.46 -6.41 4.25
C GLU A 46 -7.72 -5.64 3.91
N ALA A 47 -7.89 -5.33 2.64
CA ALA A 47 -9.11 -4.73 2.12
C ALA A 47 -9.47 -5.42 0.82
N GLU A 48 -10.78 -5.56 0.55
CA GLU A 48 -11.27 -6.28 -0.62
C GLU A 48 -11.61 -5.37 -1.79
N ASN A 49 -11.74 -4.08 -1.53
CA ASN A 49 -12.12 -3.14 -2.56
C ASN A 49 -11.63 -1.74 -2.20
N GLY A 50 -11.83 -0.81 -3.14
CA GLY A 50 -11.33 0.54 -2.96
C GLY A 50 -11.99 1.31 -1.82
N ALA A 51 -13.26 1.06 -1.54
CA ALA A 51 -13.95 1.74 -0.45
C ALA A 51 -13.35 1.33 0.90
N GLU A 52 -13.11 0.03 1.10
CA GLU A 52 -12.45 -0.46 2.29
C GLU A 52 -11.03 0.07 2.38
N ALA A 53 -10.34 0.17 1.24
CA ALA A 53 -8.97 0.70 1.21
C ALA A 53 -8.93 2.11 1.77
N ILE A 54 -9.88 2.95 1.36
CA ILE A 54 -9.95 4.33 1.84
C ILE A 54 -10.20 4.36 3.34
N THR A 55 -11.16 3.58 3.82
CA THR A 55 -11.51 3.53 5.24
C THR A 55 -10.31 3.04 6.08
N GLU A 56 -9.69 1.92 5.67
CA GLU A 56 -8.58 1.37 6.42
C GLU A 56 -7.36 2.30 6.41
N THR A 57 -7.09 2.92 5.28
CA THR A 57 -5.96 3.84 5.19
C THR A 57 -6.17 5.06 6.09
N THR A 58 -7.38 5.59 6.11
CA THR A 58 -7.71 6.75 6.94
C THR A 58 -7.62 6.40 8.43
N ASP A 59 -8.16 5.23 8.81
CA ASP A 59 -8.25 4.83 10.21
C ASP A 59 -6.95 4.30 10.77
N ARG A 60 -6.19 3.56 9.96
CA ARG A 60 -5.02 2.83 10.43
C ARG A 60 -3.70 3.46 10.00
N THR A 61 -3.70 4.36 9.06
CA THR A 61 -2.52 5.05 8.53
C THR A 61 -1.34 4.11 8.30
N PRO A 62 -1.47 3.16 7.36
CA PRO A 62 -0.38 2.23 7.07
C PRO A 62 0.84 2.95 6.51
N ASP A 63 1.98 2.26 6.52
CA ASP A 63 3.22 2.80 5.99
C ASP A 63 3.27 2.71 4.46
N ILE A 64 2.51 1.80 3.88
CA ILE A 64 2.40 1.64 2.44
C ILE A 64 1.08 0.95 2.11
N VAL A 65 0.50 1.29 0.97
CA VAL A 65 -0.69 0.64 0.43
C VAL A 65 -0.30 -0.11 -0.84
N LEU A 66 -0.59 -1.42 -0.86
CA LEU A 66 -0.46 -2.22 -2.07
C LEU A 66 -1.83 -2.23 -2.73
N MET A 67 -1.94 -1.59 -3.88
CA MET A 67 -3.23 -1.36 -4.52
C MET A 67 -3.35 -2.11 -5.83
N ASP A 68 -4.24 -3.09 -5.87
CA ASP A 68 -4.65 -3.68 -7.15
C ASP A 68 -5.49 -2.62 -7.87
N LEU A 69 -5.17 -2.35 -9.10
CA LEU A 69 -5.88 -1.31 -9.84
C LEU A 69 -7.20 -1.77 -10.41
N SER A 70 -7.42 -3.08 -10.50
CA SER A 70 -8.65 -3.65 -11.08
C SER A 70 -9.58 -4.14 -9.99
N LEU A 71 -10.14 -3.21 -9.21
CA LEU A 71 -10.99 -3.56 -8.08
C LEU A 71 -12.46 -3.28 -8.36
N PRO A 72 -13.36 -4.04 -7.71
CA PRO A 72 -14.78 -3.74 -7.77
C PRO A 72 -15.18 -2.59 -6.85
N VAL A 73 -16.39 -2.09 -6.97
CA VAL A 73 -17.02 -1.04 -6.16
C VAL A 73 -16.35 0.31 -6.43
N VAL A 74 -15.27 0.61 -5.71
CA VAL A 74 -14.42 1.75 -6.03
C VAL A 74 -13.13 1.15 -6.52
N ASP A 75 -12.78 1.40 -7.77
CA ASP A 75 -11.60 0.78 -8.36
C ASP A 75 -10.32 1.41 -7.81
N GLY A 76 -9.18 0.77 -8.10
CA GLY A 76 -7.90 1.21 -7.55
C GLY A 76 -7.47 2.58 -8.03
N TRP A 77 -7.89 3.00 -9.23
CA TRP A 77 -7.59 4.33 -9.76
C TRP A 77 -8.27 5.39 -8.90
N GLU A 78 -9.56 5.20 -8.68
CA GLU A 78 -10.36 6.16 -7.92
C GLU A 78 -9.95 6.17 -6.45
N ALA A 79 -9.70 4.99 -5.88
CA ALA A 79 -9.25 4.89 -4.50
C ALA A 79 -7.94 5.65 -4.30
N THR A 80 -6.98 5.44 -5.20
CA THR A 80 -5.69 6.13 -5.13
C THR A 80 -5.87 7.64 -5.22
N ARG A 81 -6.71 8.08 -6.17
CA ARG A 81 -6.96 9.52 -6.33
C ARG A 81 -7.53 10.14 -5.06
N ARG A 82 -8.47 9.45 -4.42
CA ARG A 82 -9.07 9.95 -3.19
C ARG A 82 -8.06 9.98 -2.04
N LEU A 83 -7.24 8.95 -1.91
CA LEU A 83 -6.20 8.92 -0.89
C LEU A 83 -5.20 10.05 -1.09
N LYS A 84 -4.82 10.32 -2.32
CA LYS A 84 -3.84 11.36 -2.63
C LYS A 84 -4.41 12.77 -2.53
N SER A 85 -5.73 12.89 -2.54
CA SER A 85 -6.41 14.18 -2.40
C SER A 85 -6.72 14.54 -0.95
N ASP A 86 -6.59 13.59 -0.03
CA ASP A 86 -6.90 13.81 1.38
C ASP A 86 -5.60 14.04 2.14
N ARG A 87 -5.51 15.16 2.85
CA ARG A 87 -4.30 15.54 3.58
C ARG A 87 -3.88 14.50 4.62
N ARG A 88 -4.84 13.75 5.14
CA ARG A 88 -4.56 12.72 6.16
C ARG A 88 -3.83 11.52 5.59
N THR A 89 -3.96 11.27 4.28
CA THR A 89 -3.44 10.06 3.65
C THR A 89 -2.53 10.34 2.47
N SER A 90 -2.43 11.58 2.01
CA SER A 90 -1.68 11.90 0.78
C SER A 90 -0.20 11.55 0.85
N HIS A 91 0.37 11.50 2.06
CA HIS A 91 1.78 11.19 2.24
C HIS A 91 2.09 9.69 2.22
N ILE A 92 1.07 8.85 2.29
CA ILE A 92 1.26 7.39 2.34
C ILE A 92 1.53 6.88 0.93
N PRO A 93 2.66 6.19 0.70
CA PRO A 93 2.97 5.70 -0.64
C PRO A 93 1.99 4.62 -1.09
N VAL A 94 1.61 4.69 -2.36
CA VAL A 94 0.75 3.69 -3.00
C VAL A 94 1.57 2.97 -4.06
N LEU A 95 1.76 1.67 -3.84
CA LEU A 95 2.40 0.78 -4.81
C LEU A 95 1.30 0.09 -5.58
N ALA A 96 1.21 0.39 -6.86
CA ALA A 96 0.16 -0.15 -7.71
C ALA A 96 0.58 -1.49 -8.30
N LEU A 97 -0.34 -2.47 -8.22
CA LEU A 97 -0.19 -3.74 -8.91
C LEU A 97 -1.00 -3.64 -10.19
N THR A 98 -0.32 -3.68 -11.33
CA THR A 98 -0.93 -3.43 -12.62
C THR A 98 -1.10 -4.71 -13.42
N ALA A 99 -2.08 -4.71 -14.32
CA ALA A 99 -2.36 -5.88 -15.14
C ALA A 99 -1.40 -5.99 -16.31
N HIS A 100 -0.29 -5.46 -16.19
CA HIS A 100 0.87 -5.63 -17.01
C HIS A 100 1.06 -4.68 -18.16
N ASP A 101 0.47 -4.49 -19.13
CA ASP A 101 1.14 -4.12 -20.31
C ASP A 101 0.73 -2.87 -20.95
N GLY A 102 -0.13 -2.21 -20.36
CA GLY A 102 -0.63 -1.09 -21.11
C GLY A 102 0.14 0.17 -20.77
N ALA A 103 0.75 0.78 -21.74
CA ALA A 103 1.30 2.10 -21.56
C ALA A 103 0.23 3.06 -21.03
N GLY A 104 -1.01 2.88 -21.48
CA GLY A 104 -2.12 3.68 -21.00
C GLY A 104 -2.44 3.42 -19.54
N GLU A 105 -2.27 2.20 -19.08
CA GLU A 105 -2.52 1.86 -17.70
C GLU A 105 -1.50 2.51 -16.78
N LEU A 106 -0.22 2.46 -17.15
CA LEU A 106 0.83 3.10 -16.38
C LEU A 106 0.62 4.62 -16.32
N GLU A 107 0.28 5.22 -17.43
CA GLU A 107 0.00 6.65 -17.48
C GLU A 107 -1.17 7.02 -16.58
N ARG A 108 -2.23 6.21 -16.62
CA ARG A 108 -3.41 6.43 -15.81
C ARG A 108 -3.09 6.32 -14.32
N ALA A 109 -2.26 5.32 -13.96
CA ALA A 109 -1.84 5.14 -12.57
C ALA A 109 -1.02 6.33 -12.08
N THR A 110 -0.15 6.84 -12.93
CA THR A 110 0.66 8.02 -12.60
C THR A 110 -0.23 9.23 -12.35
N ARG A 111 -1.25 9.44 -13.20
CA ARG A 111 -2.18 10.55 -13.01
C ARG A 111 -3.02 10.41 -11.74
N ALA A 112 -3.31 9.19 -11.35
CA ALA A 112 -4.05 8.94 -10.10
C ALA A 112 -3.20 9.20 -8.86
N GLY A 113 -1.87 9.25 -9.02
CA GLY A 113 -0.97 9.55 -7.92
C GLY A 113 -0.25 8.35 -7.33
N CYS A 114 -0.22 7.22 -8.04
CA CYS A 114 0.56 6.07 -7.57
C CYS A 114 2.03 6.41 -7.54
N ASP A 115 2.72 5.94 -6.50
CA ASP A 115 4.12 6.27 -6.28
C ASP A 115 5.07 5.24 -6.85
N TRP A 116 4.59 4.01 -7.02
CA TRP A 116 5.41 2.90 -7.48
C TRP A 116 4.53 1.92 -8.24
N PHE A 117 5.11 1.17 -9.16
CA PHE A 117 4.35 0.29 -10.04
C PHE A 117 5.02 -1.07 -10.14
N VAL A 118 4.23 -2.13 -10.01
CA VAL A 118 4.72 -3.50 -10.18
C VAL A 118 3.75 -4.24 -11.07
N PRO A 119 4.21 -4.82 -12.16
CA PRO A 119 3.33 -5.59 -13.05
C PRO A 119 2.97 -6.94 -12.45
N LYS A 120 1.75 -7.37 -12.68
CA LYS A 120 1.33 -8.72 -12.35
C LYS A 120 1.76 -9.68 -13.46
N PRO A 121 2.03 -10.94 -13.16
CA PRO A 121 2.04 -11.52 -11.82
C PRO A 121 3.30 -11.13 -11.08
N CYS A 122 3.18 -10.91 -9.78
CA CYS A 122 4.32 -10.57 -8.93
C CYS A 122 4.39 -11.55 -7.78
N PRO A 123 5.37 -12.46 -7.75
CA PRO A 123 5.50 -13.39 -6.64
C PRO A 123 5.76 -12.65 -5.33
N PRO A 124 5.34 -13.21 -4.18
CA PRO A 124 5.49 -12.51 -2.91
C PRO A 124 6.91 -12.08 -2.58
N ASP A 125 7.91 -12.90 -2.90
CA ASP A 125 9.30 -12.55 -2.61
C ASP A 125 9.75 -11.34 -3.44
N ALA A 126 9.34 -11.27 -4.69
CA ALA A 126 9.66 -10.11 -5.53
C ALA A 126 8.93 -8.86 -5.04
N LEU A 127 7.68 -9.02 -4.60
CA LEU A 127 6.91 -7.90 -4.07
C LEU A 127 7.55 -7.36 -2.80
N ILE A 128 8.07 -8.24 -1.93
CA ILE A 128 8.73 -7.82 -0.70
C ILE A 128 9.94 -6.93 -1.01
N VAL A 129 10.70 -7.26 -2.04
CA VAL A 129 11.84 -6.44 -2.45
C VAL A 129 11.37 -5.04 -2.83
N GLU A 130 10.29 -4.95 -3.61
CA GLU A 130 9.76 -3.66 -4.02
C GLU A 130 9.23 -2.85 -2.85
N ILE A 131 8.53 -3.51 -1.93
CA ILE A 131 8.03 -2.85 -0.72
C ILE A 131 9.18 -2.23 0.07
N ARG A 132 10.25 -3.00 0.27
CA ARG A 132 11.40 -2.50 1.02
C ARG A 132 12.05 -1.32 0.35
N ARG A 133 12.09 -1.29 -0.98
CA ARG A 133 12.61 -0.15 -1.72
C ARG A 133 11.76 1.09 -1.49
N VAL A 134 10.45 0.94 -1.55
CA VAL A 134 9.54 2.07 -1.33
C VAL A 134 9.68 2.59 0.09
N LEU A 135 9.71 1.70 1.07
CA LEU A 135 9.84 2.09 2.48
C LEU A 135 11.18 2.75 2.77
N ALA A 136 12.21 2.41 2.02
CA ALA A 136 13.53 3.03 2.16
C ALA A 136 13.63 4.38 1.46
N GLY A 137 12.55 4.82 0.81
CA GLY A 137 12.54 6.10 0.10
C GLY A 137 13.16 6.07 -1.29
N SER A 138 13.38 4.88 -1.84
CA SER A 138 13.91 4.78 -3.20
C SER A 138 12.88 5.25 -4.22
N ARG A 139 13.34 5.60 -5.40
CA ARG A 139 12.46 6.02 -6.49
C ARG A 139 12.40 4.94 -7.56
N PRO A 140 11.28 4.88 -8.29
CA PRO A 140 11.15 3.89 -9.35
C PRO A 140 12.15 4.11 -10.47
#